data_f5c00753aa8eb8ce5d7b9e6717130f41
#
_entry.id   f5c00753aa8eb8ce5d7b9e6717130f41
#
_cell.length_a   1.000
_cell.length_b   1.000
_cell.length_c   1.000
_cell.angle_alpha   90.00
_cell.angle_beta   90.00
_cell.angle_gamma   90.00
#
_symmetry.space_group_name_H-M   'P 1'
#
loop_
_entity.id
_entity.type
_entity.pdbx_description
1 polymer ?
#
loop_
_entity_poly.entity_id
_entity_poly.type
_entity_poly.pdbx_seq_one_letter_code
_entity_poly.pdbx_strand_id
1 'polypeptide(L)'
;MSTSASPPRSVTPADRLASGWWRFRNSSWLLVPLFSFGILTAGAFFYIGIRAKKARWLLYGVIWAAVYVSYVLLVSVVEAGAQSNPTLRTLTAISTIVPLGLWLVGIAHAAGTNPAWLRWKAYSAQAATWDAPLYGIGQSITAPPVTPSPANTPTARDPDAAPH
;
A
#
# COMPACT_ATOMS: atom_id res chain seq x y z
N MET A 1 8.92 -35.09 -31.93
CA MET A 1 8.42 -34.95 -30.54
C MET A 1 8.38 -33.44 -30.23
N SER A 2 7.20 -32.82 -30.30
CA SER A 2 7.00 -31.39 -30.01
C SER A 2 6.75 -31.26 -28.52
N THR A 3 7.71 -30.75 -27.77
CA THR A 3 7.55 -30.34 -26.36
C THR A 3 6.68 -29.08 -26.32
N SER A 4 5.39 -29.26 -26.04
CA SER A 4 4.50 -28.13 -25.75
C SER A 4 4.99 -27.43 -24.46
N ALA A 5 5.73 -26.32 -24.60
CA ALA A 5 6.09 -25.50 -23.48
C ALA A 5 4.80 -24.90 -22.85
N SER A 6 4.53 -25.28 -21.60
CA SER A 6 3.40 -24.68 -20.86
C SER A 6 3.58 -23.16 -20.76
N PRO A 7 2.53 -22.37 -20.96
CA PRO A 7 2.65 -20.90 -20.84
C PRO A 7 3.11 -20.53 -19.43
N PRO A 8 3.95 -19.48 -19.30
CA PRO A 8 4.44 -19.04 -18.00
C PRO A 8 3.27 -18.68 -17.08
N ARG A 9 3.25 -19.28 -15.88
CA ARG A 9 2.20 -19.04 -14.88
C ARG A 9 2.22 -17.56 -14.46
N SER A 10 1.12 -16.86 -14.65
CA SER A 10 0.96 -15.47 -14.19
C SER A 10 1.02 -15.41 -12.66
N VAL A 11 1.91 -14.61 -12.11
CA VAL A 11 2.07 -14.43 -10.66
C VAL A 11 0.90 -13.62 -10.13
N THR A 12 0.09 -14.22 -9.27
CA THR A 12 -1.08 -13.58 -8.68
C THR A 12 -0.70 -12.63 -7.53
N PRO A 13 -1.57 -11.67 -7.12
CA PRO A 13 -1.36 -10.88 -5.90
C PRO A 13 -1.20 -11.73 -4.64
N ALA A 14 -1.89 -12.85 -4.55
CA ALA A 14 -1.78 -13.79 -3.44
C ALA A 14 -0.38 -14.42 -3.37
N ASP A 15 0.19 -14.83 -4.51
CA ASP A 15 1.55 -15.38 -4.58
C ASP A 15 2.59 -14.34 -4.13
N ARG A 16 2.41 -13.07 -4.52
CA ARG A 16 3.28 -11.97 -4.08
C ARG A 16 3.21 -11.75 -2.57
N LEU A 17 1.99 -11.73 -2.02
CA LEU A 17 1.79 -11.55 -0.58
C LEU A 17 2.27 -12.76 0.24
N ALA A 18 2.27 -13.97 -0.32
CA ALA A 18 2.83 -15.17 0.30
C ALA A 18 4.37 -15.15 0.31
N SER A 19 5.00 -14.45 -0.64
CA SER A 19 6.47 -14.37 -0.72
C SER A 19 7.04 -13.45 0.36
N GLY A 20 7.79 -14.02 1.32
CA GLY A 20 8.48 -13.27 2.38
C GLY A 20 9.50 -12.28 1.82
N TRP A 21 10.27 -12.68 0.81
CA TRP A 21 11.25 -11.81 0.15
C TRP A 21 10.60 -10.60 -0.53
N TRP A 22 9.49 -10.83 -1.23
CA TRP A 22 8.75 -9.74 -1.86
C TRP A 22 8.23 -8.73 -0.81
N ARG A 23 7.68 -9.24 0.29
CA ARG A 23 7.21 -8.41 1.42
C ARG A 23 8.35 -7.59 2.02
N PHE A 24 9.48 -8.22 2.34
CA PHE A 24 10.65 -7.55 2.90
C PHE A 24 11.13 -6.41 1.99
N ARG A 25 11.35 -6.69 0.70
CA ARG A 25 11.80 -5.67 -0.27
C ARG A 25 10.80 -4.51 -0.43
N ASN A 26 9.50 -4.78 -0.32
CA ASN A 26 8.48 -3.76 -0.47
C ASN A 26 8.10 -3.06 0.85
N SER A 27 8.63 -3.51 1.98
CA SER A 27 8.54 -2.86 3.29
C SER A 27 9.73 -1.97 3.60
N SER A 28 10.67 -1.77 2.66
CA SER A 28 11.90 -0.98 2.86
C SER A 28 11.64 0.47 3.30
N TRP A 29 10.47 1.03 2.98
CA TRP A 29 10.08 2.35 3.46
C TRP A 29 9.98 2.44 4.99
N LEU A 30 9.80 1.31 5.71
CA LEU A 30 9.84 1.24 7.17
C LEU A 30 11.23 1.53 7.74
N LEU A 31 12.28 1.37 6.94
CA LEU A 31 13.64 1.70 7.37
C LEU A 31 13.79 3.21 7.59
N VAL A 32 13.01 4.04 6.89
CA VAL A 32 13.07 5.49 7.03
C VAL A 32 12.72 5.94 8.46
N PRO A 33 11.54 5.62 9.02
CA PRO A 33 11.25 5.97 10.42
C PRO A 33 12.16 5.24 11.43
N LEU A 34 12.61 4.03 11.10
CA LEU A 34 13.49 3.25 11.97
C LEU A 34 14.86 3.92 12.16
N PHE A 35 15.54 4.26 11.06
CA PHE A 35 16.89 4.83 11.10
C PHE A 35 16.93 6.34 11.32
N SER A 36 15.83 7.04 11.12
CA SER A 36 15.75 8.48 11.36
C SER A 36 15.38 8.86 12.80
N PHE A 37 15.29 7.88 13.71
CA PHE A 37 14.77 8.10 15.07
C PHE A 37 13.43 8.82 15.08
N GLY A 38 12.59 8.52 14.07
CA GLY A 38 11.24 9.08 13.93
C GLY A 38 11.14 10.42 13.20
N ILE A 39 12.24 11.18 13.07
CA ILE A 39 12.24 12.51 12.44
C ILE A 39 11.63 12.48 11.02
N LEU A 40 11.99 11.47 10.23
CA LEU A 40 11.48 11.30 8.85
C LEU A 40 10.21 10.47 8.78
N THR A 41 9.53 10.18 9.89
CA THR A 41 8.26 9.43 9.87
C THR A 41 7.22 10.12 9.01
N ALA A 42 7.08 11.44 9.11
CA ALA A 42 6.20 12.23 8.24
C ALA A 42 6.55 12.05 6.76
N GLY A 43 7.85 12.12 6.42
CA GLY A 43 8.34 11.92 5.04
C GLY A 43 8.00 10.53 4.49
N ALA A 44 8.11 9.49 5.31
CA ALA A 44 7.75 8.13 4.93
C ALA A 44 6.25 8.01 4.58
N PHE A 45 5.37 8.63 5.38
CA PHE A 45 3.93 8.66 5.10
C PHE A 45 3.58 9.53 3.89
N PHE A 46 4.26 10.66 3.68
CA PHE A 46 4.12 11.45 2.45
C PHE A 46 4.51 10.64 1.22
N TYR A 47 5.65 9.96 1.27
CA TYR A 47 6.10 9.11 0.17
C TYR A 47 5.06 8.06 -0.24
N ILE A 48 4.54 7.27 0.72
CA ILE A 48 3.53 6.25 0.41
C ILE A 48 2.19 6.86 0.01
N GLY A 49 1.81 8.00 0.60
CA GLY A 49 0.57 8.72 0.30
C GLY A 49 0.53 9.26 -1.12
N ILE A 50 1.61 9.92 -1.56
CA ILE A 50 1.75 10.44 -2.93
C ILE A 50 1.77 9.28 -3.93
N ARG A 51 2.58 8.24 -3.67
CA ARG A 51 2.72 7.11 -4.58
C ARG A 51 1.44 6.30 -4.75
N ALA A 52 0.67 6.14 -3.68
CA ALA A 52 -0.60 5.42 -3.71
C ALA A 52 -1.80 6.29 -4.06
N LYS A 53 -1.63 7.60 -4.15
CA LYS A 53 -2.72 8.59 -4.33
C LYS A 53 -3.82 8.42 -3.27
N LYS A 54 -3.43 8.14 -2.00
CA LYS A 54 -4.34 7.90 -0.89
C LYS A 54 -4.27 9.03 0.12
N ALA A 55 -5.32 9.88 0.15
CA ALA A 55 -5.40 11.04 1.03
C ALA A 55 -5.18 10.72 2.51
N ARG A 56 -5.68 9.57 3.00
CA ARG A 56 -5.49 9.16 4.39
C ARG A 56 -4.01 8.98 4.78
N TRP A 57 -3.16 8.50 3.88
CA TRP A 57 -1.72 8.35 4.16
C TRP A 57 -1.00 9.69 4.12
N LEU A 58 -1.44 10.61 3.25
CA LEU A 58 -0.97 12.00 3.29
C LEU A 58 -1.35 12.66 4.61
N LEU A 59 -2.59 12.44 5.08
CA LEU A 59 -3.05 12.95 6.37
C LEU A 59 -2.17 12.45 7.53
N TYR A 60 -1.79 11.17 7.54
CA TYR A 60 -0.83 10.66 8.54
C TYR A 60 0.50 11.39 8.48
N GLY A 61 1.00 11.70 7.26
CA GLY A 61 2.21 12.51 7.09
C GLY A 61 2.05 13.91 7.70
N VAL A 62 0.91 14.57 7.46
CA VAL A 62 0.61 15.89 8.04
C VAL A 62 0.53 15.84 9.57
N ILE A 63 -0.16 14.83 10.13
CA ILE A 63 -0.26 14.65 11.58
C ILE A 63 1.13 14.47 12.20
N TRP A 64 1.97 13.60 11.65
CA TRP A 64 3.31 13.39 12.15
C TRP A 64 4.19 14.63 12.01
N ALA A 65 4.08 15.38 10.91
CA ALA A 65 4.79 16.65 10.75
C ALA A 65 4.36 17.65 11.82
N ALA A 66 3.05 17.80 12.06
CA ALA A 66 2.52 18.69 13.10
C ALA A 66 3.00 18.30 14.50
N VAL A 67 3.00 16.99 14.83
CA VAL A 67 3.50 16.49 16.13
C VAL A 67 4.96 16.86 16.32
N TYR A 68 5.82 16.62 15.32
CA TYR A 68 7.24 16.95 15.44
C TYR A 68 7.50 18.45 15.50
N VAL A 69 6.82 19.26 14.68
CA VAL A 69 6.95 20.73 14.74
C VAL A 69 6.50 21.24 16.10
N SER A 70 5.36 20.78 16.62
CA SER A 70 4.88 21.17 17.94
C SER A 70 5.87 20.77 19.05
N TYR A 71 6.46 19.58 18.96
CA TYR A 71 7.48 19.12 19.90
C TYR A 71 8.72 20.03 19.86
N VAL A 72 9.26 20.34 18.68
CA VAL A 72 10.44 21.21 18.54
C VAL A 72 10.15 22.61 19.11
N LEU A 73 9.00 23.19 18.79
CA LEU A 73 8.62 24.50 19.32
C LEU A 73 8.49 24.48 20.86
N LEU A 74 7.87 23.44 21.42
CA LEU A 74 7.73 23.29 22.87
C LEU A 74 9.10 23.21 23.55
N VAL A 75 10.00 22.36 23.03
CA VAL A 75 11.36 22.22 23.58
C VAL A 75 12.12 23.54 23.50
N SER A 76 12.04 24.25 22.36
CA SER A 76 12.70 25.55 22.20
C SER A 76 12.23 26.58 23.24
N VAL A 77 10.93 26.63 23.56
CA VAL A 77 10.36 27.51 24.56
C VAL A 77 10.83 27.13 25.99
N VAL A 78 10.80 25.81 26.29
CA VAL A 78 11.23 25.28 27.59
C VAL A 78 12.71 25.56 27.82
N GLU A 79 13.55 25.31 26.81
CA GLU A 79 15.01 25.56 26.92
C GLU A 79 15.34 27.04 27.13
N ALA A 80 14.65 27.92 26.39
CA ALA A 80 14.83 29.38 26.59
C ALA A 80 14.50 29.83 28.04
N GLY A 81 13.46 29.24 28.65
CA GLY A 81 13.07 29.54 30.02
C GLY A 81 13.88 28.81 31.08
N ALA A 82 14.57 27.72 30.77
CA ALA A 82 15.28 26.88 31.72
C ALA A 82 16.53 27.54 32.30
N GLN A 83 17.05 28.59 31.68
CA GLN A 83 18.19 29.35 32.18
C GLN A 83 17.87 30.13 33.47
N SER A 84 16.61 30.55 33.63
CA SER A 84 16.15 31.34 34.75
C SER A 84 15.26 30.60 35.75
N ASN A 85 14.80 29.39 35.44
CA ASN A 85 13.84 28.66 36.26
C ASN A 85 14.25 27.19 36.48
N PRO A 86 14.54 26.76 37.75
CA PRO A 86 14.96 25.40 38.05
C PRO A 86 13.91 24.32 37.71
N THR A 87 12.60 24.66 37.78
CA THR A 87 11.54 23.73 37.39
C THR A 87 11.60 23.41 35.90
N LEU A 88 11.88 24.41 35.06
CA LEU A 88 12.02 24.20 33.61
C LEU A 88 13.24 23.35 33.25
N ARG A 89 14.33 23.43 34.06
CA ARG A 89 15.51 22.54 33.93
C ARG A 89 15.12 21.06 34.09
N THR A 90 14.25 20.74 35.04
CA THR A 90 13.75 19.38 35.23
C THR A 90 12.90 18.94 34.02
N LEU A 91 12.06 19.81 33.48
CA LEU A 91 11.29 19.53 32.27
C LEU A 91 12.18 19.30 31.04
N THR A 92 13.30 20.03 30.93
CA THR A 92 14.29 19.79 29.86
C THR A 92 14.89 18.38 29.96
N ALA A 93 15.20 17.90 31.17
CA ALA A 93 15.67 16.52 31.33
C ALA A 93 14.63 15.47 30.91
N ILE A 94 13.35 15.71 31.22
CA ILE A 94 12.25 14.82 30.78
C ILE A 94 12.05 14.88 29.27
N SER A 95 12.23 16.05 28.63
CA SER A 95 12.02 16.22 27.19
C SER A 95 12.96 15.37 26.34
N THR A 96 14.10 14.91 26.86
CA THR A 96 15.00 13.99 26.15
C THR A 96 14.43 12.60 25.95
N ILE A 97 13.46 12.18 26.77
CA ILE A 97 12.81 10.86 26.68
C ILE A 97 11.66 10.88 25.64
N VAL A 98 11.02 12.05 25.46
CA VAL A 98 9.87 12.19 24.56
C VAL A 98 10.17 11.78 23.10
N PRO A 99 11.31 12.14 22.49
CA PRO A 99 11.64 11.70 21.14
C PRO A 99 11.70 10.19 20.98
N LEU A 100 12.22 9.49 22.00
CA LEU A 100 12.25 8.02 21.99
C LEU A 100 10.84 7.43 22.00
N GLY A 101 9.93 7.99 22.81
CA GLY A 101 8.52 7.61 22.81
C GLY A 101 7.86 7.86 21.45
N LEU A 102 8.04 9.05 20.89
CA LEU A 102 7.52 9.39 19.56
C LEU A 102 8.09 8.47 18.47
N TRP A 103 9.37 8.12 18.55
CA TRP A 103 10.01 7.18 17.65
C TRP A 103 9.37 5.79 17.69
N LEU A 104 9.17 5.23 18.88
CA LEU A 104 8.52 3.93 19.04
C LEU A 104 7.08 3.94 18.51
N VAL A 105 6.29 4.97 18.83
CA VAL A 105 4.93 5.14 18.32
C VAL A 105 4.93 5.29 16.79
N GLY A 106 5.89 6.03 16.24
CA GLY A 106 6.06 6.20 14.79
C GLY A 106 6.32 4.87 14.08
N ILE A 107 7.22 4.04 14.63
CA ILE A 107 7.51 2.70 14.10
C ILE A 107 6.26 1.80 14.19
N ALA A 108 5.59 1.77 15.34
CA ALA A 108 4.39 0.96 15.54
C ALA A 108 3.27 1.36 14.55
N HIS A 109 3.06 2.66 14.35
CA HIS A 109 2.08 3.17 13.38
C HIS A 109 2.47 2.80 11.94
N ALA A 110 3.73 2.97 11.57
CA ALA A 110 4.22 2.59 10.25
C ALA A 110 4.09 1.08 10.01
N ALA A 111 4.45 0.25 10.99
CA ALA A 111 4.29 -1.20 10.93
C ALA A 111 2.83 -1.62 10.79
N GLY A 112 1.91 -0.99 11.53
CA GLY A 112 0.46 -1.22 11.41
C GLY A 112 -0.11 -0.82 10.04
N THR A 113 0.48 0.18 9.38
CA THR A 113 0.05 0.63 8.04
C THR A 113 0.63 -0.26 6.92
N ASN A 114 1.75 -0.93 7.16
CA ASN A 114 2.47 -1.72 6.16
C ASN A 114 1.63 -2.82 5.47
N PRO A 115 0.77 -3.60 6.15
CA PRO A 115 -0.08 -4.59 5.46
C PRO A 115 -1.00 -3.97 4.42
N ALA A 116 -1.57 -2.79 4.70
CA ALA A 116 -2.43 -2.08 3.76
C ALA A 116 -1.64 -1.59 2.54
N TRP A 117 -0.40 -1.11 2.75
CA TRP A 117 0.53 -0.73 1.69
C TRP A 117 0.89 -1.93 0.79
N LEU A 118 1.28 -3.06 1.38
CA LEU A 118 1.65 -4.27 0.63
C LEU A 118 0.48 -4.80 -0.20
N ARG A 119 -0.74 -4.83 0.36
CA ARG A 119 -1.95 -5.20 -0.38
C ARG A 119 -2.16 -4.26 -1.57
N TRP A 120 -2.17 -2.95 -1.32
CA TRP A 120 -2.33 -1.97 -2.40
C TRP A 120 -1.29 -2.20 -3.52
N LYS A 121 -0.03 -2.42 -3.17
CA LYS A 121 1.05 -2.62 -4.14
C LYS A 121 0.92 -3.92 -4.92
N ALA A 122 0.46 -5.01 -4.29
CA ALA A 122 0.23 -6.28 -4.96
C ALA A 122 -0.88 -6.18 -6.02
N TYR A 123 -2.00 -5.51 -5.70
CA TYR A 123 -3.14 -5.35 -6.59
C TYR A 123 -2.91 -4.29 -7.68
N SER A 124 -2.24 -3.18 -7.37
CA SER A 124 -1.94 -2.15 -8.39
C SER A 124 -0.99 -2.65 -9.48
N ALA A 125 -0.08 -3.57 -9.13
CA ALA A 125 0.79 -4.20 -10.11
C ALA A 125 0.04 -5.15 -11.05
N GLN A 126 -1.07 -5.73 -10.61
CA GLN A 126 -1.94 -6.54 -11.47
C GLN A 126 -2.78 -5.64 -12.40
N ALA A 127 -3.37 -4.56 -11.89
CA ALA A 127 -4.12 -3.62 -12.70
C ALA A 127 -3.28 -3.08 -13.86
N ALA A 128 -2.01 -2.74 -13.63
CA ALA A 128 -1.10 -2.27 -14.67
C ALA A 128 -0.85 -3.30 -15.79
N THR A 129 -1.02 -4.59 -15.53
CA THR A 129 -0.90 -5.63 -16.59
C THR A 129 -2.14 -5.73 -17.45
N TRP A 130 -3.30 -5.33 -16.95
CA TRP A 130 -4.55 -5.28 -17.72
C TRP A 130 -4.64 -4.02 -18.59
N ASP A 131 -4.08 -2.90 -18.12
CA ASP A 131 -4.05 -1.63 -18.83
C ASP A 131 -2.87 -1.51 -19.80
N ALA A 132 -1.98 -2.51 -19.86
CA ALA A 132 -0.94 -2.55 -20.86
C ALA A 132 -1.61 -2.65 -22.24
N PRO A 133 -1.52 -1.62 -23.10
CA PRO A 133 -2.09 -1.69 -24.42
C PRO A 133 -1.47 -2.89 -25.12
N LEU A 134 -2.28 -3.65 -25.83
CA LEU A 134 -1.85 -4.78 -26.69
C LEU A 134 -0.98 -4.30 -27.88
N TYR A 135 -0.22 -3.22 -27.67
CA TYR A 135 0.78 -2.69 -28.61
C TYR A 135 1.97 -3.65 -28.63
N GLY A 136 1.89 -4.65 -29.47
CA GLY A 136 3.03 -5.54 -29.71
C GLY A 136 2.67 -6.93 -30.21
N ILE A 137 1.40 -7.30 -30.24
CA ILE A 137 0.97 -8.51 -30.93
C ILE A 137 0.35 -8.09 -32.27
N GLY A 138 1.20 -7.69 -33.19
CA GLY A 138 0.92 -7.73 -34.65
C GLY A 138 0.81 -9.18 -35.14
N GLN A 139 0.28 -10.06 -34.35
CA GLN A 139 -0.21 -11.34 -34.79
C GLN A 139 -1.70 -11.15 -35.06
N SER A 140 -2.03 -11.07 -36.37
CA SER A 140 -3.36 -11.33 -36.84
C SER A 140 -3.88 -12.59 -36.15
N ILE A 141 -4.62 -12.40 -35.04
CA ILE A 141 -5.51 -13.43 -34.55
C ILE A 141 -6.58 -13.44 -35.62
N THR A 142 -6.36 -14.27 -36.65
CA THR A 142 -7.45 -14.72 -37.49
C THR A 142 -8.42 -15.32 -36.50
N ALA A 143 -9.50 -14.60 -36.21
CA ALA A 143 -10.55 -15.09 -35.34
C ALA A 143 -10.92 -16.48 -35.85
N PRO A 144 -10.94 -17.52 -35.03
CA PRO A 144 -11.40 -18.82 -35.45
C PRO A 144 -12.78 -18.60 -36.05
N PRO A 145 -13.11 -19.25 -37.21
CA PRO A 145 -14.39 -19.08 -37.83
C PRO A 145 -15.46 -19.36 -36.79
N VAL A 146 -16.31 -18.37 -36.55
CA VAL A 146 -17.44 -18.47 -35.62
C VAL A 146 -18.35 -19.54 -36.23
N THR A 147 -18.26 -20.75 -35.71
CA THR A 147 -19.22 -21.81 -36.03
C THR A 147 -20.57 -21.29 -35.57
N PRO A 148 -21.55 -21.10 -36.46
CA PRO A 148 -22.86 -20.63 -36.03
C PRO A 148 -23.41 -21.64 -35.02
N SER A 149 -23.67 -21.15 -33.81
CA SER A 149 -24.33 -21.93 -32.76
C SER A 149 -25.64 -22.43 -33.33
N PRO A 150 -25.96 -23.74 -33.25
CA PRO A 150 -27.22 -24.24 -33.74
C PRO A 150 -28.34 -23.44 -33.10
N ALA A 151 -29.13 -22.77 -33.93
CA ALA A 151 -30.28 -21.99 -33.52
C ALA A 151 -31.11 -22.81 -32.55
N ASN A 152 -31.36 -22.26 -31.35
CA ASN A 152 -32.32 -22.80 -30.41
C ASN A 152 -33.67 -22.97 -31.15
N THR A 153 -33.94 -24.16 -31.60
CA THR A 153 -35.27 -24.54 -32.13
C THR A 153 -36.24 -24.33 -30.97
N PRO A 154 -37.26 -23.46 -31.09
CA PRO A 154 -38.23 -23.31 -30.02
C PRO A 154 -38.97 -24.65 -29.89
N THR A 155 -38.80 -25.29 -28.74
CA THR A 155 -39.54 -26.48 -28.34
C THR A 155 -41.02 -26.16 -28.43
N ALA A 156 -41.70 -26.84 -29.37
CA ALA A 156 -43.15 -26.72 -29.52
C ALA A 156 -43.80 -26.96 -28.16
N ARG A 157 -44.56 -25.99 -27.71
CA ARG A 157 -45.33 -26.02 -26.46
C ARG A 157 -46.44 -27.05 -26.67
N ASP A 158 -46.36 -28.13 -25.91
CA ASP A 158 -47.37 -29.17 -25.87
C ASP A 158 -48.69 -28.57 -25.36
N PRO A 159 -49.81 -28.60 -26.19
CA PRO A 159 -51.07 -27.98 -25.82
C PRO A 159 -51.92 -28.83 -24.84
N ASP A 160 -51.49 -30.05 -24.48
CA ASP A 160 -52.32 -31.01 -23.75
C ASP A 160 -52.00 -31.16 -22.25
N ALA A 161 -51.24 -30.23 -21.62
CA ALA A 161 -51.09 -30.23 -20.18
C ALA A 161 -52.34 -29.63 -19.50
N ALA A 162 -53.35 -30.42 -19.33
CA ALA A 162 -54.53 -30.10 -18.53
C ALA A 162 -54.20 -30.11 -17.02
N PRO A 163 -54.74 -29.15 -16.23
CA PRO A 163 -54.51 -29.12 -14.80
C PRO A 163 -55.40 -30.14 -14.08
N HIS A 164 -54.76 -30.94 -13.24
CA HIS A 164 -55.45 -31.71 -12.18
C HIS A 164 -55.27 -31.02 -10.83
#